data_e1b67fdcdf3058d080ca91eec6864b0b
#
_entry.id   e1b67fdcdf3058d080ca91eec6864b0b
#
_cell.length_a   1.000
_cell.length_b   1.000
_cell.length_c   1.000
_cell.angle_alpha   90.00
_cell.angle_beta   90.00
_cell.angle_gamma   90.00
#
_symmetry.space_group_name_H-M   'P 1'
#
loop_
_entity.id
_entity.type
_entity.pdbx_description
1 polymer ?
#
loop_
_entity_poly.entity_id
_entity_poly.type
_entity_poly.pdbx_seq_one_letter_code
_entity_poly.pdbx_strand_id
1 'polypeptide(L)'
;INKYNYQPQTRQTNFGTLSDPIALLVFYEGQEKDEYQTYFGAFKGTYFANDDLTLKLIASRYHTTEEEYFDILAQYRLGEVNTNIGDENLGEVEFSKGVGSQLNHGRNDLDALITNIEHKGDFAIKDNRIEWSVKYTNEDIRDRLIEWEIIDSAGFSIRPPKTFPVNEQPYIPYNGPLESFNNVR
;
A
#
# COMPACT_ATOMS: atom_id res chain seq x y z
N ILE A 1 7.96 -10.22 11.22
CA ILE A 1 7.34 -10.69 9.97
C ILE A 1 5.88 -10.92 10.26
N ASN A 2 5.02 -10.13 9.64
CA ASN A 2 3.58 -10.30 9.70
C ASN A 2 3.12 -10.90 8.37
N LYS A 3 2.22 -11.88 8.44
CA LYS A 3 1.59 -12.45 7.27
C LYS A 3 0.09 -12.44 7.48
N TYR A 4 -0.62 -11.83 6.57
CA TYR A 4 -2.08 -11.78 6.57
C TYR A 4 -2.60 -12.59 5.39
N ASN A 5 -3.51 -13.51 5.68
CA ASN A 5 -4.27 -14.20 4.65
C ASN A 5 -5.71 -13.72 4.77
N TYR A 6 -6.17 -13.01 3.77
CA TYR A 6 -7.57 -12.63 3.66
C TYR A 6 -8.36 -13.87 3.26
N GLN A 7 -9.21 -14.32 4.19
CA GLN A 7 -10.04 -15.47 3.91
C GLN A 7 -11.01 -15.15 2.76
N PRO A 8 -11.29 -16.11 1.89
CA PRO A 8 -12.25 -15.94 0.82
C PRO A 8 -13.58 -15.46 1.36
N GLN A 9 -14.07 -14.36 0.82
CA GLN A 9 -15.35 -13.78 1.17
C GLN A 9 -16.19 -13.59 -0.09
N THR A 10 -17.49 -13.82 0.03
CA THR A 10 -18.43 -13.54 -1.02
C THR A 10 -19.37 -12.43 -0.57
N ARG A 11 -19.49 -11.40 -1.39
CA ARG A 11 -20.50 -10.34 -1.22
C ARG A 11 -21.48 -10.42 -2.36
N GLN A 12 -22.77 -10.25 -2.04
CA GLN A 12 -23.85 -10.22 -2.99
C GLN A 12 -24.51 -8.83 -2.98
N THR A 13 -24.76 -8.30 -4.16
CA THR A 13 -25.55 -7.09 -4.36
C THR A 13 -26.57 -7.37 -5.45
N ASN A 14 -27.85 -7.18 -5.15
CA ASN A 14 -28.93 -7.39 -6.10
C ASN A 14 -29.30 -6.07 -6.77
N PHE A 15 -29.60 -6.15 -8.06
CA PHE A 15 -30.06 -5.03 -8.91
C PHE A 15 -31.03 -5.56 -9.96
N GLY A 16 -31.56 -4.70 -10.83
CA GLY A 16 -32.56 -5.04 -11.83
C GLY A 16 -33.97 -4.66 -11.38
N THR A 17 -34.96 -5.40 -11.83
CA THR A 17 -36.38 -5.17 -11.49
C THR A 17 -36.86 -6.18 -10.45
N LEU A 18 -38.01 -5.93 -9.85
CA LEU A 18 -38.63 -6.88 -8.90
C LEU A 18 -39.04 -8.21 -9.57
N SER A 19 -39.32 -8.17 -10.86
CA SER A 19 -39.69 -9.35 -11.66
C SER A 19 -38.48 -10.05 -12.31
N ASP A 20 -37.32 -9.40 -12.33
CA ASP A 20 -36.10 -9.91 -12.94
C ASP A 20 -34.88 -9.35 -12.20
N PRO A 21 -34.67 -9.79 -10.95
CA PRO A 21 -33.54 -9.38 -10.16
C PRO A 21 -32.28 -10.15 -10.58
N ILE A 22 -31.19 -9.42 -10.69
CA ILE A 22 -29.87 -9.96 -10.99
C ILE A 22 -28.98 -9.74 -9.77
N ALA A 23 -28.17 -10.74 -9.41
CA ALA A 23 -27.19 -10.63 -8.38
C ALA A 23 -25.78 -10.44 -8.97
N LEU A 24 -25.05 -9.47 -8.46
CA LEU A 24 -23.60 -9.41 -8.58
C LEU A 24 -22.97 -10.07 -7.38
N LEU A 25 -22.24 -11.14 -7.62
CA LEU A 25 -21.42 -11.82 -6.62
C LEU A 25 -19.97 -11.40 -6.81
N VAL A 26 -19.36 -10.93 -5.74
CA VAL A 26 -17.92 -10.61 -5.70
C VAL A 26 -17.25 -11.58 -4.76
N PHE A 27 -16.40 -12.45 -5.31
CA PHE A 27 -15.49 -13.29 -4.54
C PHE A 27 -14.21 -12.52 -4.34
N TYR A 28 -13.73 -12.51 -3.11
CA TYR A 28 -12.56 -11.76 -2.70
C TYR A 28 -11.64 -12.63 -1.87
N GLU A 29 -10.37 -12.69 -2.27
CA GLU A 29 -9.32 -13.38 -1.54
C GLU A 29 -8.00 -12.64 -1.69
N GLY A 30 -7.07 -12.83 -0.79
CA GLY A 30 -5.77 -12.19 -0.90
C GLY A 30 -4.77 -12.64 0.15
N GLN A 31 -3.54 -12.24 -0.06
CA GLN A 31 -2.46 -12.41 0.90
C GLN A 31 -1.63 -11.14 0.96
N GLU A 32 -1.08 -10.89 2.12
CA GLU A 32 -0.18 -9.78 2.41
C GLU A 32 0.97 -10.28 3.30
N LYS A 33 2.16 -9.85 3.02
CA LYS A 33 3.36 -10.12 3.80
C LYS A 33 4.06 -8.81 4.09
N ASP A 34 4.18 -8.50 5.39
CA ASP A 34 4.95 -7.35 5.87
C ASP A 34 6.18 -7.85 6.63
N GLU A 35 7.32 -7.33 6.27
CA GLU A 35 8.57 -7.60 6.95
C GLU A 35 9.29 -6.30 7.25
N TYR A 36 9.52 -6.03 8.53
CA TYR A 36 10.20 -4.84 9.02
C TYR A 36 11.43 -5.23 9.80
N GLN A 37 12.55 -4.62 9.48
CA GLN A 37 13.78 -4.74 10.25
C GLN A 37 14.34 -3.36 10.54
N THR A 38 14.64 -3.08 11.81
CA THR A 38 15.20 -1.80 12.23
C THR A 38 16.40 -2.02 13.14
N TYR A 39 17.49 -1.36 12.82
CA TYR A 39 18.71 -1.29 13.61
C TYR A 39 18.98 0.14 13.99
N PHE A 40 19.23 0.38 15.27
CA PHE A 40 19.58 1.68 15.77
C PHE A 40 20.77 1.58 16.71
N GLY A 41 21.74 2.45 16.51
CA GLY A 41 22.87 2.62 17.39
C GLY A 41 23.15 4.11 17.60
N ALA A 42 23.48 4.48 18.84
CA ALA A 42 23.86 5.84 19.18
C ALA A 42 25.02 5.86 20.19
N PHE A 43 25.89 6.83 20.00
CA PHE A 43 27.01 7.12 20.90
C PHE A 43 26.98 8.60 21.28
N LYS A 44 27.23 8.88 22.55
CA LYS A 44 27.41 10.25 23.07
C LYS A 44 28.64 10.31 23.94
N GLY A 45 29.60 11.13 23.54
CA GLY A 45 30.78 11.48 24.33
C GLY A 45 30.66 12.91 24.87
N THR A 46 31.05 13.12 26.10
CA THR A 46 31.19 14.46 26.69
C THR A 46 32.61 14.62 27.23
N TYR A 47 33.25 15.69 26.82
CA TYR A 47 34.62 16.03 27.25
C TYR A 47 34.60 17.38 27.93
N PHE A 48 35.04 17.41 29.16
CA PHE A 48 35.25 18.61 29.95
C PHE A 48 36.70 19.05 29.77
N ALA A 49 36.92 20.04 28.90
CA ALA A 49 38.26 20.51 28.59
C ALA A 49 38.85 21.30 29.76
N ASN A 50 38.01 22.06 30.47
CA ASN A 50 38.29 22.76 31.73
C ASN A 50 36.93 23.10 32.39
N ASP A 51 36.95 23.89 33.47
CA ASP A 51 35.72 24.28 34.19
C ASP A 51 34.75 25.13 33.36
N ASP A 52 35.27 25.81 32.34
CA ASP A 52 34.50 26.72 31.49
C ASP A 52 34.10 26.13 30.14
N LEU A 53 34.76 25.05 29.68
CA LEU A 53 34.55 24.51 28.34
C LEU A 53 34.13 23.03 28.35
N THR A 54 32.94 22.79 27.86
CA THR A 54 32.38 21.45 27.65
C THR A 54 32.16 21.18 26.18
N LEU A 55 32.68 20.09 25.67
CA LEU A 55 32.47 19.62 24.29
C LEU A 55 31.69 18.31 24.31
N LYS A 56 30.77 18.17 23.37
CA LYS A 56 29.97 16.94 23.20
C LYS A 56 30.05 16.48 21.75
N LEU A 57 30.24 15.18 21.57
CA LEU A 57 30.14 14.50 20.29
C LEU A 57 29.00 13.49 20.39
N ILE A 58 28.06 13.57 19.44
CA ILE A 58 26.92 12.67 19.34
C ILE A 58 26.98 12.05 17.94
N ALA A 59 26.95 10.72 17.88
CA ALA A 59 26.86 10.02 16.61
C ALA A 59 25.72 9.00 16.70
N SER A 60 24.94 8.88 15.64
CA SER A 60 23.90 7.85 15.58
C SER A 60 23.77 7.29 14.16
N ARG A 61 23.39 6.03 14.09
CA ARG A 61 23.08 5.34 12.85
C ARG A 61 21.76 4.61 13.00
N TYR A 62 20.88 4.86 12.07
CA TYR A 62 19.57 4.23 11.94
C TYR A 62 19.49 3.56 10.57
N HIS A 63 19.10 2.30 10.56
CA HIS A 63 18.87 1.55 9.33
C HIS A 63 17.55 0.81 9.46
N THR A 64 16.64 1.01 8.49
CA THR A 64 15.41 0.27 8.42
C THR A 64 15.21 -0.28 7.02
N THR A 65 14.74 -1.53 6.98
CA THR A 65 14.26 -2.17 5.75
C THR A 65 12.81 -2.58 5.94
N GLU A 66 12.02 -2.41 4.90
CA GLU A 66 10.62 -2.78 4.85
C GLU A 66 10.32 -3.49 3.54
N GLU A 67 9.65 -4.64 3.62
CA GLU A 67 9.07 -5.34 2.49
C GLU A 67 7.57 -5.48 2.75
N GLU A 68 6.77 -4.88 1.89
CA GLU A 68 5.31 -4.99 1.94
C GLU A 68 4.82 -5.53 0.60
N TYR A 69 4.38 -6.79 0.60
CA TYR A 69 3.97 -7.52 -0.58
C TYR A 69 2.52 -7.94 -0.44
N PHE A 70 1.70 -7.60 -1.41
CA PHE A 70 0.30 -8.01 -1.43
C PHE A 70 -0.14 -8.53 -2.80
N ASP A 71 -1.05 -9.49 -2.76
CA ASP A 71 -1.77 -10.03 -3.90
C ASP A 71 -3.25 -10.10 -3.52
N ILE A 72 -4.10 -9.35 -4.19
CA ILE A 72 -5.53 -9.27 -3.89
C ILE A 72 -6.31 -9.58 -5.15
N LEU A 73 -7.06 -10.67 -5.12
CA LEU A 73 -7.90 -11.14 -6.21
C LEU A 73 -9.38 -10.84 -5.92
N ALA A 74 -10.05 -10.21 -6.86
CA ALA A 74 -11.50 -10.11 -6.89
C ALA A 74 -12.03 -10.81 -8.14
N GLN A 75 -12.99 -11.71 -7.97
CA GLN A 75 -13.72 -12.36 -9.08
C GLN A 75 -15.17 -11.90 -9.06
N TYR A 76 -15.67 -11.53 -10.22
CA TYR A 76 -17.03 -11.03 -10.41
C TYR A 76 -17.88 -12.08 -11.11
N ARG A 77 -19.07 -12.31 -10.59
CA ARG A 77 -20.07 -13.22 -11.18
C ARG A 77 -21.44 -12.53 -11.20
N LEU A 78 -22.16 -12.69 -12.28
CA LEU A 78 -23.56 -12.33 -12.38
C LEU A 78 -24.42 -13.60 -12.23
N GLY A 79 -25.48 -13.50 -11.46
CA GLY A 79 -26.39 -14.61 -11.20
C GLY A 79 -27.84 -14.22 -11.27
N GLU A 80 -28.70 -15.18 -11.54
CA GLU A 80 -30.13 -15.06 -11.45
C GLU A 80 -30.57 -15.32 -10.00
N VAL A 81 -31.49 -14.51 -9.52
CA VAL A 81 -32.01 -14.62 -8.14
C VAL A 81 -33.34 -15.37 -8.18
N ASN A 82 -33.49 -16.35 -7.31
CA ASN A 82 -34.76 -17.04 -7.14
C ASN A 82 -35.85 -16.08 -6.66
N THR A 83 -36.88 -15.93 -7.46
CA THR A 83 -38.05 -15.07 -7.18
C THR A 83 -39.32 -15.84 -6.85
N ASN A 84 -39.25 -17.18 -6.72
CA ASN A 84 -40.41 -18.02 -6.46
C ASN A 84 -40.91 -17.82 -5.01
N ILE A 85 -42.08 -17.22 -4.87
CA ILE A 85 -42.72 -17.00 -3.56
C ILE A 85 -43.10 -18.36 -2.98
N GLY A 86 -42.58 -18.65 -1.79
CA GLY A 86 -42.80 -19.91 -1.08
C GLY A 86 -41.70 -20.96 -1.25
N ASP A 87 -40.67 -20.65 -2.05
CA ASP A 87 -39.45 -21.46 -2.12
C ASP A 87 -38.54 -21.18 -0.90
N GLU A 88 -37.92 -22.22 -0.40
CA GLU A 88 -36.94 -22.09 0.71
C GLU A 88 -35.74 -21.26 0.33
N ASN A 89 -35.40 -21.22 -0.96
CA ASN A 89 -34.25 -20.49 -1.50
C ASN A 89 -34.65 -19.13 -2.12
N LEU A 90 -35.79 -18.57 -1.74
CA LEU A 90 -36.25 -17.26 -2.21
C LEU A 90 -35.18 -16.19 -1.90
N GLY A 91 -34.67 -15.48 -2.94
CA GLY A 91 -33.64 -14.46 -2.83
C GLY A 91 -32.21 -14.99 -2.96
N GLU A 92 -32.02 -16.30 -3.02
CA GLU A 92 -30.70 -16.90 -3.29
C GLU A 92 -30.38 -16.93 -4.79
N VAL A 93 -29.08 -17.03 -5.10
CA VAL A 93 -28.61 -17.09 -6.48
C VAL A 93 -28.61 -18.54 -6.96
N GLU A 94 -29.48 -18.84 -7.91
CA GLU A 94 -29.62 -20.20 -8.48
C GLU A 94 -28.54 -20.52 -9.53
N PHE A 95 -28.16 -19.52 -10.30
CA PHE A 95 -27.18 -19.66 -11.38
C PHE A 95 -26.23 -18.47 -11.41
N SER A 96 -24.94 -18.72 -11.58
CA SER A 96 -23.97 -17.63 -11.72
C SER A 96 -22.95 -17.89 -12.81
N LYS A 97 -22.62 -16.84 -13.56
CA LYS A 97 -21.61 -16.86 -14.61
C LYS A 97 -20.51 -15.85 -14.29
N GLY A 98 -19.26 -16.25 -14.44
CA GLY A 98 -18.12 -15.34 -14.32
C GLY A 98 -18.15 -14.25 -15.38
N VAL A 99 -17.93 -13.01 -14.96
CA VAL A 99 -17.91 -11.82 -15.83
C VAL A 99 -16.58 -11.09 -15.77
N GLY A 100 -15.62 -11.62 -15.04
CA GLY A 100 -14.26 -11.12 -15.00
C GLY A 100 -13.58 -11.29 -13.65
N SER A 101 -12.34 -10.88 -13.60
CA SER A 101 -11.54 -10.84 -12.38
C SER A 101 -10.56 -9.65 -12.40
N GLN A 102 -10.13 -9.25 -11.23
CA GLN A 102 -9.12 -8.22 -11.03
C GLN A 102 -8.12 -8.72 -10.00
N LEU A 103 -6.86 -8.76 -10.37
CA LEU A 103 -5.75 -9.07 -9.46
C LEU A 103 -4.92 -7.81 -9.27
N ASN A 104 -4.84 -7.33 -8.05
CA ASN A 104 -3.91 -6.28 -7.64
C ASN A 104 -2.71 -6.94 -6.98
N HIS A 105 -1.54 -6.61 -7.47
CA HIS A 105 -0.27 -7.18 -7.07
C HIS A 105 0.71 -6.05 -6.74
N GLY A 106 1.11 -5.94 -5.50
CA GLY A 106 2.02 -4.89 -5.02
C GLY A 106 3.29 -5.45 -4.41
N ARG A 107 4.39 -4.75 -4.67
CA ARG A 107 5.71 -5.02 -4.08
C ARG A 107 6.32 -3.68 -3.71
N ASN A 108 6.39 -3.43 -2.42
CA ASN A 108 7.01 -2.25 -1.84
C ASN A 108 8.27 -2.66 -1.09
N ASP A 109 9.40 -2.06 -1.46
CA ASP A 109 10.69 -2.29 -0.83
C ASP A 109 11.27 -0.95 -0.39
N LEU A 110 11.50 -0.78 0.91
CA LEU A 110 12.19 0.37 1.48
C LEU A 110 13.50 -0.06 2.11
N ASP A 111 14.58 0.65 1.79
CA ASP A 111 15.88 0.56 2.46
C ASP A 111 16.34 1.97 2.80
N ALA A 112 16.31 2.33 4.09
CA ALA A 112 16.65 3.65 4.56
C ALA A 112 17.76 3.62 5.59
N LEU A 113 18.88 4.27 5.27
CA LEU A 113 20.04 4.42 6.13
C LEU A 113 20.27 5.89 6.45
N ILE A 114 20.20 6.23 7.74
CA ILE A 114 20.42 7.59 8.23
C ILE A 114 21.59 7.61 9.22
N THR A 115 22.58 8.44 8.93
CA THR A 115 23.73 8.64 9.80
C THR A 115 23.80 10.10 10.23
N ASN A 116 23.88 10.33 11.53
CA ASN A 116 24.01 11.66 12.10
C ASN A 116 25.29 11.76 12.90
N ILE A 117 26.01 12.88 12.76
CA ILE A 117 27.13 13.27 13.60
C ILE A 117 26.89 14.71 14.04
N GLU A 118 26.92 14.96 15.33
CA GLU A 118 26.69 16.28 15.90
C GLU A 118 27.78 16.63 16.89
N HIS A 119 28.39 17.79 16.72
CA HIS A 119 29.30 18.40 17.68
C HIS A 119 28.58 19.57 18.36
N LYS A 120 28.66 19.59 19.70
CA LYS A 120 28.19 20.72 20.53
C LYS A 120 29.30 21.22 21.42
N GLY A 121 29.35 22.51 21.60
CA GLY A 121 30.20 23.15 22.53
C GLY A 121 29.45 24.13 23.42
N ASP A 122 29.95 24.26 24.63
CA ASP A 122 29.46 25.15 25.67
C ASP A 122 30.64 25.80 26.35
N PHE A 123 30.75 27.10 26.26
CA PHE A 123 31.87 27.86 26.81
C PHE A 123 31.39 29.05 27.64
N ALA A 124 31.77 29.06 28.90
CA ALA A 124 31.51 30.15 29.83
C ALA A 124 32.67 31.15 29.80
N ILE A 125 32.38 32.45 29.60
CA ILE A 125 33.38 33.55 29.65
C ILE A 125 32.86 34.62 30.60
N LYS A 126 33.36 34.67 31.81
CA LYS A 126 32.88 35.59 32.83
C LYS A 126 31.38 35.51 33.03
N ASP A 127 30.66 36.56 32.71
CA ASP A 127 29.18 36.68 32.79
C ASP A 127 28.46 36.22 31.52
N ASN A 128 29.19 35.73 30.52
CA ASN A 128 28.64 35.32 29.23
C ASN A 128 28.78 33.81 29.00
N ARG A 129 27.86 33.23 28.23
CA ARG A 129 27.90 31.85 27.82
C ARG A 129 27.69 31.76 26.31
N ILE A 130 28.52 31.01 25.64
CA ILE A 130 28.47 30.76 24.21
C ILE A 130 28.18 29.28 24.01
N GLU A 131 27.10 28.98 23.34
CA GLU A 131 26.72 27.63 22.93
C GLU A 131 26.72 27.55 21.41
N TRP A 132 27.24 26.44 20.86
CA TRP A 132 27.19 26.15 19.44
C TRP A 132 26.87 24.71 19.17
N SER A 133 26.28 24.44 18.01
CA SER A 133 26.05 23.09 17.50
C SER A 133 26.28 23.06 16.00
N VAL A 134 26.95 22.00 15.54
CA VAL A 134 27.11 21.68 14.15
C VAL A 134 26.67 20.23 13.97
N LYS A 135 25.70 20.00 13.08
CA LYS A 135 25.15 18.69 12.77
C LYS A 135 25.38 18.36 11.30
N TYR A 136 25.87 17.17 11.04
CA TYR A 136 25.92 16.56 9.72
C TYR A 136 24.95 15.39 9.70
N THR A 137 24.10 15.34 8.69
CA THR A 137 23.18 14.23 8.43
C THR A 137 23.45 13.70 7.03
N ASN A 138 23.61 12.39 6.92
CA ASN A 138 23.65 11.69 5.65
C ASN A 138 22.50 10.69 5.59
N GLU A 139 21.69 10.80 4.53
CA GLU A 139 20.53 9.96 4.30
C GLU A 139 20.69 9.25 2.96
N ASP A 140 20.63 7.92 2.98
CA ASP A 140 20.55 7.07 1.78
C ASP A 140 19.23 6.32 1.88
N ILE A 141 18.25 6.77 1.10
CA ILE A 141 16.89 6.23 1.13
C ILE A 141 16.59 5.70 -0.27
N ARG A 142 16.28 4.41 -0.33
CA ARG A 142 15.85 3.70 -1.54
C ARG A 142 14.46 3.17 -1.29
N ASP A 143 13.53 3.74 -2.00
CA ASP A 143 12.12 3.38 -1.95
C ASP A 143 11.69 2.94 -3.34
N ARG A 144 11.09 1.76 -3.43
CA ARG A 144 10.64 1.18 -4.68
C ARG A 144 9.27 0.55 -4.49
N LEU A 145 8.28 1.15 -5.12
CA LEU A 145 6.94 0.60 -5.21
C LEU A 145 6.68 0.13 -6.64
N ILE A 146 6.31 -1.12 -6.79
CA ILE A 146 5.88 -1.71 -8.04
C ILE A 146 4.49 -2.29 -7.84
N GLU A 147 3.53 -1.74 -8.57
CA GLU A 147 2.15 -2.21 -8.60
C GLU A 147 1.77 -2.71 -9.98
N TRP A 148 1.07 -3.84 -10.03
CA TRP A 148 0.43 -4.35 -11.24
C TRP A 148 -1.04 -4.58 -10.97
N GLU A 149 -1.82 -4.23 -11.93
CA GLU A 149 -3.21 -4.59 -11.99
C GLU A 149 -3.44 -5.48 -13.21
N ILE A 150 -3.97 -6.68 -12.98
CA ILE A 150 -4.35 -7.61 -14.05
C ILE A 150 -5.86 -7.68 -14.05
N ILE A 151 -6.48 -7.27 -15.15
CA ILE A 151 -7.93 -7.28 -15.32
C ILE A 151 -8.30 -8.29 -16.42
N ASP A 152 -9.08 -9.29 -16.03
CA ASP A 152 -9.79 -10.15 -16.97
C ASP A 152 -11.25 -9.68 -17.06
N SER A 153 -11.60 -9.10 -18.18
CA SER A 153 -12.95 -8.59 -18.43
C SER A 153 -13.91 -9.63 -18.99
N ALA A 154 -13.47 -10.90 -19.10
CA ALA A 154 -14.23 -11.98 -19.77
C ALA A 154 -14.81 -11.58 -21.15
N GLY A 155 -14.11 -10.70 -21.87
CA GLY A 155 -14.51 -10.19 -23.18
C GLY A 155 -15.43 -8.96 -23.16
N PHE A 156 -15.76 -8.43 -21.98
CA PHE A 156 -16.47 -7.16 -21.85
C PHE A 156 -15.54 -5.97 -22.07
N SER A 157 -16.11 -4.86 -22.55
CA SER A 157 -15.35 -3.62 -22.72
C SER A 157 -14.98 -3.01 -21.37
N ILE A 158 -13.71 -2.64 -21.21
CA ILE A 158 -13.23 -1.89 -20.06
C ILE A 158 -13.27 -0.40 -20.39
N ARG A 159 -13.86 0.41 -19.52
CA ARG A 159 -13.82 1.86 -19.68
C ARG A 159 -12.41 2.36 -19.33
N PRO A 160 -11.85 3.27 -20.13
CA PRO A 160 -10.59 3.92 -19.78
C PRO A 160 -10.72 4.67 -18.45
N PRO A 161 -9.60 4.92 -17.74
CA PRO A 161 -9.59 5.68 -16.50
C PRO A 161 -10.34 7.01 -16.66
N LYS A 162 -11.03 7.45 -15.61
CA LYS A 162 -11.97 8.57 -15.58
C LYS A 162 -11.30 9.93 -15.82
N THR A 163 -10.75 10.16 -16.99
CA THR A 163 -10.26 11.47 -17.39
C THR A 163 -11.34 12.33 -18.07
N PHE A 164 -12.48 11.72 -18.42
CA PHE A 164 -13.60 12.37 -19.08
C PHE A 164 -14.88 12.27 -18.25
N PRO A 165 -15.83 13.20 -18.37
CA PRO A 165 -17.17 13.06 -17.82
C PRO A 165 -17.79 11.72 -18.24
N VAL A 166 -18.59 11.11 -17.36
CA VAL A 166 -19.13 9.76 -17.57
C VAL A 166 -19.94 9.62 -18.86
N ASN A 167 -20.61 10.70 -19.27
CA ASN A 167 -21.40 10.80 -20.49
C ASN A 167 -20.57 10.99 -21.78
N GLU A 168 -19.28 11.35 -21.65
CA GLU A 168 -18.38 11.62 -22.78
C GLU A 168 -17.27 10.57 -22.91
N GLN A 169 -17.26 9.58 -22.04
CA GLN A 169 -16.24 8.53 -22.11
C GLN A 169 -16.45 7.65 -23.34
N PRO A 170 -15.45 7.55 -24.23
CA PRO A 170 -15.59 6.68 -25.39
C PRO A 170 -15.68 5.22 -24.93
N TYR A 171 -16.61 4.50 -25.53
CA TYR A 171 -16.74 3.06 -25.32
C TYR A 171 -15.73 2.35 -26.25
N ILE A 172 -14.56 2.04 -25.72
CA ILE A 172 -13.51 1.34 -26.48
C ILE A 172 -13.53 -0.12 -26.07
N PRO A 173 -13.81 -1.06 -26.99
CA PRO A 173 -13.62 -2.48 -26.73
C PRO A 173 -12.13 -2.72 -26.43
N TYR A 174 -11.83 -3.34 -25.30
CA TYR A 174 -10.47 -3.74 -24.99
C TYR A 174 -10.12 -5.02 -25.77
N ASN A 175 -9.29 -4.87 -26.80
CA ASN A 175 -8.81 -5.97 -27.63
C ASN A 175 -7.29 -6.17 -27.46
N GLY A 176 -6.66 -5.52 -26.47
CA GLY A 176 -5.24 -5.59 -26.23
C GLY A 176 -4.82 -6.65 -25.21
N PRO A 177 -3.52 -6.96 -25.11
CA PRO A 177 -2.99 -7.71 -23.98
C PRO A 177 -3.23 -6.94 -22.68
N LEU A 178 -3.35 -7.66 -21.58
CA LEU A 178 -3.47 -7.07 -20.23
C LEU A 178 -2.37 -6.01 -20.04
N GLU A 179 -2.77 -4.76 -19.80
CA GLU A 179 -1.80 -3.69 -19.53
C GLU A 179 -1.35 -3.78 -18.08
N SER A 180 -0.05 -3.92 -17.87
CA SER A 180 0.56 -3.75 -16.56
C SER A 180 0.87 -2.27 -16.35
N PHE A 181 0.26 -1.65 -15.34
CA PHE A 181 0.62 -0.31 -14.92
C PHE A 181 1.79 -0.40 -13.96
N ASN A 182 2.91 0.13 -14.39
CA ASN A 182 4.12 0.21 -13.58
C ASN A 182 4.22 1.64 -13.04
N ASN A 183 3.78 1.88 -11.81
CA ASN A 183 4.03 3.14 -11.12
C ASN A 183 5.38 3.03 -10.40
N VAL A 184 6.44 3.41 -11.10
CA VAL A 184 7.73 3.68 -10.48
C VAL A 184 7.73 5.14 -10.03
N ARG A 185 7.69 5.38 -8.73
CA ARG A 185 7.98 6.68 -8.13
C ARG A 185 9.41 6.75 -7.66
#